data_ecf30926833c38305bfeef342a5fcd11
#
_entry.id   ecf30926833c38305bfeef342a5fcd11
#
_cell.length_a   1.000
_cell.length_b   1.000
_cell.length_c   1.000
_cell.angle_alpha   90.00
_cell.angle_beta   90.00
_cell.angle_gamma   90.00
#
_symmetry.space_group_name_H-M   'P 1'
#
loop_
_entity.id
_entity.type
_entity.pdbx_description
1 polymer ?
#
loop_
_entity_poly.entity_id
_entity_poly.type
_entity_poly.pdbx_seq_one_letter_code
_entity_poly.pdbx_strand_id
1 'polypeptide(L)'
;MRRYLSVDCGGTKTAFLLCRETGELEAACTLGPGNYMVNGIDHVLSVLKDGILQICCQAAIAQSEITHSFIAIAGFKDIPADVPVLTRLVRETFPRMSITLGNDTENALAGSLLGKQGIHVIAGTGSIGLGFDKDSYYVRSGGWHHLFGGDEGSGYWIGCQLIRHFTMQADGREEK
;
A
#
# COMPACT_ATOMS: atom_id res chain seq x y z
N MET A 1 -18.88 -19.30 -7.87
CA MET A 1 -17.68 -19.24 -7.01
C MET A 1 -17.21 -17.78 -7.00
N ARG A 2 -17.04 -17.19 -5.82
CA ARG A 2 -16.64 -15.78 -5.68
C ARG A 2 -15.13 -15.65 -5.79
N ARG A 3 -14.68 -14.59 -6.46
CA ARG A 3 -13.27 -14.22 -6.64
C ARG A 3 -13.03 -12.82 -6.12
N TYR A 4 -11.94 -12.62 -5.42
CA TYR A 4 -11.56 -11.36 -4.83
C TYR A 4 -10.17 -10.97 -5.29
N LEU A 5 -10.05 -9.73 -5.79
CA LEU A 5 -8.76 -9.18 -6.23
C LEU A 5 -8.27 -8.18 -5.19
N SER A 6 -7.07 -8.39 -4.67
CA SER A 6 -6.35 -7.42 -3.86
C SER A 6 -5.23 -6.81 -4.68
N VAL A 7 -5.12 -5.49 -4.66
CA VAL A 7 -4.05 -4.74 -5.32
C VAL A 7 -3.39 -3.83 -4.30
N ASP A 8 -2.06 -3.89 -4.25
CA ASP A 8 -1.23 -3.06 -3.38
C ASP A 8 -0.28 -2.21 -4.23
N CYS A 9 -0.69 -0.94 -4.47
CA CYS A 9 0.05 0.03 -5.27
C CYS A 9 1.05 0.78 -4.38
N GLY A 10 2.23 0.22 -4.18
CA GLY A 10 3.29 0.82 -3.36
C GLY A 10 4.23 1.75 -4.13
N GLY A 11 5.17 2.35 -3.42
CA GLY A 11 6.15 3.28 -3.99
C GLY A 11 7.19 2.65 -4.90
N THR A 12 7.44 1.35 -4.81
CA THR A 12 8.45 0.62 -5.59
C THR A 12 7.87 -0.42 -6.53
N LYS A 13 6.72 -0.97 -6.19
CA LYS A 13 6.03 -2.03 -6.95
C LYS A 13 4.53 -1.98 -6.70
N THR A 14 3.78 -2.59 -7.61
CA THR A 14 2.34 -2.87 -7.44
C THR A 14 2.13 -4.37 -7.50
N ALA A 15 1.60 -4.95 -6.41
CA ALA A 15 1.30 -6.37 -6.29
C ALA A 15 -0.19 -6.63 -6.53
N PHE A 16 -0.50 -7.70 -7.26
CA PHE A 16 -1.87 -8.14 -7.57
C PHE A 16 -2.03 -9.59 -7.13
N LEU A 17 -3.10 -9.87 -6.39
CA LEU A 17 -3.44 -11.20 -5.91
C LEU A 17 -4.92 -11.49 -6.17
N LEU A 18 -5.22 -12.53 -6.92
CA LEU A 18 -6.59 -13.02 -7.13
C LEU A 18 -6.79 -14.29 -6.33
N CYS A 19 -7.74 -14.27 -5.40
CA CYS A 19 -8.08 -15.40 -4.56
C CYS A 19 -9.55 -15.78 -4.69
N ARG A 20 -9.84 -17.05 -4.49
CA ARG A 20 -11.22 -17.56 -4.29
C ARG A 20 -11.71 -17.21 -2.88
N GLU A 21 -13.02 -17.29 -2.68
CA GLU A 21 -13.66 -17.18 -1.34
C GLU A 21 -13.15 -18.20 -0.32
N THR A 22 -12.52 -19.27 -0.78
CA THR A 22 -11.88 -20.30 0.06
C THR A 22 -10.49 -19.88 0.56
N GLY A 23 -9.93 -18.76 0.05
CA GLY A 23 -8.55 -18.32 0.30
C GLY A 23 -7.53 -18.93 -0.66
N GLU A 24 -7.96 -19.76 -1.62
CA GLU A 24 -7.07 -20.32 -2.65
C GLU A 24 -6.61 -19.24 -3.61
N LEU A 25 -5.29 -19.12 -3.82
CA LEU A 25 -4.68 -18.21 -4.78
C LEU A 25 -4.85 -18.76 -6.20
N GLU A 26 -5.51 -18.00 -7.09
CA GLU A 26 -5.69 -18.37 -8.50
C GLU A 26 -4.66 -17.71 -9.43
N ALA A 27 -4.28 -16.46 -9.15
CA ALA A 27 -3.31 -15.73 -9.94
C ALA A 27 -2.58 -14.67 -9.10
N ALA A 28 -1.35 -14.35 -9.49
CA ALA A 28 -0.57 -13.28 -8.89
C ALA A 28 0.37 -12.66 -9.91
N CYS A 29 0.55 -11.33 -9.85
CA CYS A 29 1.60 -10.66 -10.60
C CYS A 29 2.12 -9.44 -9.84
N THR A 30 3.28 -8.95 -10.26
CA THR A 30 3.89 -7.72 -9.72
C THR A 30 4.36 -6.87 -10.88
N LEU A 31 3.99 -5.59 -10.85
CA LEU A 31 4.35 -4.58 -11.82
C LEU A 31 5.15 -3.44 -11.17
N GLY A 32 5.43 -2.40 -11.93
CA GLY A 32 6.14 -1.19 -11.48
C GLY A 32 5.41 -0.42 -10.37
N PRO A 33 5.98 0.73 -9.93
CA PRO A 33 5.46 1.53 -8.84
C PRO A 33 4.07 2.09 -9.12
N GLY A 34 3.25 2.24 -8.08
CA GLY A 34 1.86 2.70 -8.14
C GLY A 34 1.53 3.85 -7.18
N ASN A 35 2.53 4.65 -6.75
CA ASN A 35 2.30 5.84 -5.94
C ASN A 35 1.88 7.01 -6.85
N TYR A 36 0.62 7.47 -6.73
CA TYR A 36 0.09 8.52 -7.61
C TYR A 36 0.73 9.90 -7.39
N MET A 37 1.19 10.19 -6.19
CA MET A 37 1.85 11.47 -5.88
C MET A 37 3.24 11.59 -6.53
N VAL A 38 3.89 10.45 -6.77
CA VAL A 38 5.24 10.40 -7.37
C VAL A 38 5.16 10.16 -8.88
N ASN A 39 4.32 9.22 -9.30
CA ASN A 39 4.28 8.73 -10.67
C ASN A 39 3.16 9.37 -11.51
N GLY A 40 2.24 10.08 -10.88
CA GLY A 40 1.02 10.61 -11.51
C GLY A 40 -0.08 9.56 -11.66
N ILE A 41 -1.33 10.02 -11.71
CA ILE A 41 -2.50 9.13 -11.74
C ILE A 41 -2.59 8.33 -13.04
N ASP A 42 -2.24 8.91 -14.18
CA ASP A 42 -2.31 8.22 -15.48
C ASP A 42 -1.37 7.01 -15.51
N HIS A 43 -0.19 7.12 -14.92
CA HIS A 43 0.73 5.99 -14.76
C HIS A 43 0.10 4.90 -13.88
N VAL A 44 -0.47 5.26 -12.73
CA VAL A 44 -1.14 4.30 -11.84
C VAL A 44 -2.29 3.59 -12.55
N LEU A 45 -3.11 4.31 -13.30
CA LEU A 45 -4.20 3.72 -14.09
C LEU A 45 -3.68 2.76 -15.17
N SER A 46 -2.54 3.06 -15.82
CA SER A 46 -1.88 2.15 -16.76
C SER A 46 -1.43 0.87 -16.06
N VAL A 47 -0.71 0.99 -14.94
CA VAL A 47 -0.26 -0.16 -14.14
C VAL A 47 -1.43 -1.03 -13.69
N LEU A 48 -2.55 -0.41 -13.26
CA LEU A 48 -3.76 -1.14 -12.88
C LEU A 48 -4.38 -1.90 -14.05
N LYS A 49 -4.47 -1.28 -15.26
CA LYS A 49 -4.98 -1.94 -16.46
C LYS A 49 -4.15 -3.15 -16.83
N ASP A 50 -2.83 -2.99 -16.89
CA ASP A 50 -1.89 -4.04 -17.27
C ASP A 50 -1.92 -5.20 -16.26
N GLY A 51 -1.92 -4.89 -14.95
CA GLY A 51 -1.96 -5.89 -13.90
C GLY A 51 -3.27 -6.68 -13.87
N ILE A 52 -4.41 -6.00 -13.97
CA ILE A 52 -5.72 -6.67 -14.01
C ILE A 52 -5.85 -7.55 -15.26
N LEU A 53 -5.35 -7.09 -16.41
CA LEU A 53 -5.30 -7.88 -17.62
C LEU A 53 -4.45 -9.15 -17.44
N GLN A 54 -3.25 -9.02 -16.85
CA GLN A 54 -2.39 -10.18 -16.58
C GLN A 54 -3.05 -11.18 -15.63
N ILE A 55 -3.68 -10.71 -14.57
CA ILE A 55 -4.43 -11.56 -13.62
C ILE A 55 -5.55 -12.31 -14.34
N CYS A 56 -6.34 -11.62 -15.15
CA CYS A 56 -7.43 -12.25 -15.89
C CYS A 56 -6.91 -13.31 -16.89
N CYS A 57 -5.80 -13.02 -17.58
CA CYS A 57 -5.17 -13.97 -18.50
C CYS A 57 -4.62 -15.20 -17.75
N GLN A 58 -3.93 -15.02 -16.61
CA GLN A 58 -3.39 -16.14 -15.83
C GLN A 58 -4.47 -17.05 -15.27
N ALA A 59 -5.58 -16.47 -14.78
CA ALA A 59 -6.70 -17.22 -14.23
C ALA A 59 -7.68 -17.74 -15.30
N ALA A 60 -7.49 -17.37 -16.57
CA ALA A 60 -8.39 -17.68 -17.68
C ALA A 60 -9.84 -17.24 -17.42
N ILE A 61 -10.04 -16.02 -16.89
CA ILE A 61 -11.34 -15.45 -16.55
C ILE A 61 -11.57 -14.09 -17.23
N ALA A 62 -12.83 -13.72 -17.36
CA ALA A 62 -13.21 -12.35 -17.71
C ALA A 62 -13.14 -11.43 -16.48
N GLN A 63 -12.87 -10.14 -16.67
CA GLN A 63 -12.84 -9.13 -15.62
C GLN A 63 -14.15 -9.06 -14.81
N SER A 64 -15.30 -9.35 -15.48
CA SER A 64 -16.64 -9.41 -14.86
C SER A 64 -16.84 -10.56 -13.89
N GLU A 65 -15.94 -11.55 -13.89
CA GLU A 65 -15.98 -12.68 -12.95
C GLU A 65 -15.27 -12.40 -11.62
N ILE A 66 -14.61 -11.23 -11.52
CA ILE A 66 -14.07 -10.71 -10.25
C ILE A 66 -15.23 -10.12 -9.45
N THR A 67 -15.57 -10.76 -8.35
CA THR A 67 -16.72 -10.38 -7.50
C THR A 67 -16.52 -9.03 -6.86
N HIS A 68 -15.31 -8.78 -6.34
CA HIS A 68 -14.93 -7.52 -5.73
C HIS A 68 -13.41 -7.32 -5.75
N SER A 69 -12.99 -6.08 -5.84
CA SER A 69 -11.58 -5.68 -5.81
C SER A 69 -11.34 -4.66 -4.71
N PHE A 70 -10.30 -4.86 -3.92
CA PHE A 70 -9.75 -3.83 -3.04
C PHE A 70 -8.45 -3.34 -3.67
N ILE A 71 -8.40 -2.05 -4.01
CA ILE A 71 -7.22 -1.42 -4.59
C ILE A 71 -6.67 -0.42 -3.58
N ALA A 72 -5.55 -0.76 -2.97
CA ALA A 72 -4.81 0.11 -2.07
C ALA A 72 -3.82 0.93 -2.88
N ILE A 73 -3.86 2.25 -2.76
CA ILE A 73 -2.97 3.17 -3.45
C ILE A 73 -2.18 3.96 -2.42
N ALA A 74 -0.85 3.89 -2.48
CA ALA A 74 0.03 4.65 -1.60
C ALA A 74 -0.28 6.15 -1.67
N GLY A 75 -0.50 6.76 -0.52
CA GLY A 75 -0.91 8.16 -0.38
C GLY A 75 -2.40 8.45 -0.58
N PHE A 76 -3.23 7.46 -0.92
CA PHE A 76 -4.68 7.65 -0.99
C PHE A 76 -5.24 8.08 0.37
N LYS A 77 -6.06 9.12 0.41
CA LYS A 77 -6.58 9.82 1.60
C LYS A 77 -5.59 10.76 2.31
N ASP A 78 -4.31 10.80 1.96
CA ASP A 78 -3.37 11.76 2.54
C ASP A 78 -3.72 13.20 2.11
N ILE A 79 -4.27 13.37 0.91
CA ILE A 79 -4.84 14.63 0.42
C ILE A 79 -6.34 14.44 0.22
N PRO A 80 -7.20 14.92 1.14
CA PRO A 80 -8.65 14.70 1.07
C PRO A 80 -9.31 15.19 -0.24
N ALA A 81 -8.80 16.25 -0.84
CA ALA A 81 -9.31 16.81 -2.09
C ALA A 81 -9.11 15.86 -3.30
N ASP A 82 -8.12 14.97 -3.25
CA ASP A 82 -7.83 14.05 -4.35
C ASP A 82 -8.74 12.81 -4.33
N VAL A 83 -9.29 12.45 -3.17
CA VAL A 83 -10.10 11.23 -3.00
C VAL A 83 -11.25 11.13 -4.02
N PRO A 84 -12.11 12.16 -4.21
CA PRO A 84 -13.20 12.06 -5.18
C PRO A 84 -12.69 11.96 -6.63
N VAL A 85 -11.58 12.62 -6.95
CA VAL A 85 -10.99 12.61 -8.30
C VAL A 85 -10.45 11.21 -8.62
N LEU A 86 -9.61 10.67 -7.73
CA LEU A 86 -9.03 9.33 -7.88
C LEU A 86 -10.12 8.26 -7.95
N THR A 87 -11.11 8.34 -7.07
CA THR A 87 -12.24 7.40 -7.05
C THR A 87 -13.01 7.42 -8.38
N ARG A 88 -13.27 8.60 -8.92
CA ARG A 88 -13.95 8.76 -10.21
C ARG A 88 -13.13 8.14 -11.34
N LEU A 89 -11.84 8.50 -11.46
CA LEU A 89 -10.97 8.04 -12.53
C LEU A 89 -10.79 6.51 -12.54
N VAL A 90 -10.64 5.89 -11.37
CA VAL A 90 -10.57 4.42 -11.27
C VAL A 90 -11.90 3.78 -11.69
N ARG A 91 -13.05 4.33 -11.26
CA ARG A 91 -14.36 3.79 -11.65
C ARG A 91 -14.66 3.97 -13.14
N GLU A 92 -14.27 5.09 -13.73
CA GLU A 92 -14.39 5.32 -15.18
C GLU A 92 -13.49 4.36 -15.98
N THR A 93 -12.30 4.03 -15.43
CA THR A 93 -11.37 3.09 -16.05
C THR A 93 -11.89 1.65 -16.00
N PHE A 94 -12.59 1.27 -14.92
CA PHE A 94 -13.10 -0.08 -14.69
C PHE A 94 -14.61 -0.11 -14.40
N PRO A 95 -15.46 0.33 -15.34
CA PRO A 95 -16.88 0.59 -15.08
C PRO A 95 -17.70 -0.67 -14.75
N ARG A 96 -17.16 -1.86 -15.01
CA ARG A 96 -17.86 -3.15 -14.77
C ARG A 96 -17.32 -3.88 -13.53
N MET A 97 -16.37 -3.30 -12.80
CA MET A 97 -15.80 -3.90 -11.61
C MET A 97 -16.39 -3.29 -10.34
N SER A 98 -16.65 -4.12 -9.35
CA SER A 98 -16.91 -3.68 -7.99
C SER A 98 -15.58 -3.36 -7.31
N ILE A 99 -15.32 -2.09 -7.00
CA ILE A 99 -14.03 -1.64 -6.47
C ILE A 99 -14.23 -0.80 -5.21
N THR A 100 -13.45 -1.14 -4.18
CA THR A 100 -13.17 -0.28 -3.03
C THR A 100 -11.74 0.22 -3.11
N LEU A 101 -11.54 1.53 -2.94
CA LEU A 101 -10.22 2.12 -2.84
C LEU A 101 -9.83 2.34 -1.38
N GLY A 102 -8.57 2.09 -1.07
CA GLY A 102 -7.98 2.33 0.24
C GLY A 102 -6.54 2.84 0.14
N ASN A 103 -5.97 3.14 1.29
CA ASN A 103 -4.54 3.40 1.43
C ASN A 103 -3.78 2.06 1.52
N ASP A 104 -2.50 2.02 1.13
CA ASP A 104 -1.63 0.86 1.24
C ASP A 104 -1.49 0.37 2.71
N THR A 105 -1.53 1.30 3.66
CA THR A 105 -1.52 0.98 5.09
C THR A 105 -2.79 0.23 5.55
N GLU A 106 -3.96 0.49 4.95
CA GLU A 106 -5.19 -0.24 5.25
C GLU A 106 -5.08 -1.71 4.78
N ASN A 107 -4.45 -1.93 3.63
CA ASN A 107 -4.19 -3.26 3.10
C ASN A 107 -3.23 -4.05 4.00
N ALA A 108 -2.14 -3.41 4.43
CA ALA A 108 -1.16 -3.99 5.34
C ALA A 108 -1.81 -4.36 6.70
N LEU A 109 -2.63 -3.46 7.25
CA LEU A 109 -3.36 -3.68 8.49
C LEU A 109 -4.33 -4.87 8.37
N ALA A 110 -5.14 -4.89 7.29
CA ALA A 110 -6.09 -5.98 7.05
C ALA A 110 -5.39 -7.33 6.90
N GLY A 111 -4.29 -7.38 6.16
CA GLY A 111 -3.50 -8.60 5.96
C GLY A 111 -2.85 -9.13 7.22
N SER A 112 -2.32 -8.24 8.08
CA SER A 112 -1.63 -8.63 9.31
C SER A 112 -2.56 -9.03 10.44
N LEU A 113 -3.69 -8.35 10.59
CA LEU A 113 -4.63 -8.55 11.70
C LEU A 113 -5.81 -9.46 11.34
N LEU A 114 -6.03 -9.76 10.05
CA LEU A 114 -7.14 -10.57 9.56
C LEU A 114 -8.51 -10.09 10.10
N GLY A 115 -8.69 -8.78 10.15
CA GLY A 115 -9.90 -8.13 10.68
C GLY A 115 -10.04 -8.16 12.21
N LYS A 116 -9.00 -8.58 12.94
CA LYS A 116 -8.98 -8.55 14.40
C LYS A 116 -8.42 -7.23 14.90
N GLN A 117 -8.82 -6.84 16.10
CA GLN A 117 -8.21 -5.71 16.79
C GLN A 117 -6.72 -5.96 17.06
N GLY A 118 -5.92 -4.91 16.99
CA GLY A 118 -4.48 -5.02 17.21
C GLY A 118 -3.70 -3.81 16.75
N ILE A 119 -2.39 -3.95 16.79
CA ILE A 119 -1.44 -2.95 16.33
C ILE A 119 -0.60 -3.59 15.22
N HIS A 120 -0.46 -2.85 14.12
CA HIS A 120 0.44 -3.17 13.01
C HIS A 120 1.54 -2.12 12.95
N VAL A 121 2.79 -2.55 12.80
CA VAL A 121 3.94 -1.67 12.64
C VAL A 121 4.61 -1.99 11.32
N ILE A 122 4.77 -0.97 10.49
CA ILE A 122 5.59 -1.01 9.28
C ILE A 122 6.93 -0.37 9.62
N ALA A 123 8.02 -1.08 9.39
CA ALA A 123 9.39 -0.60 9.55
C ALA A 123 10.20 -1.03 8.31
N GLY A 124 10.13 -0.22 7.27
CA GLY A 124 10.82 -0.39 5.99
C GLY A 124 11.74 0.79 5.71
N THR A 125 11.60 1.42 4.53
CA THR A 125 12.28 2.68 4.20
C THR A 125 11.87 3.80 5.15
N GLY A 126 10.56 3.91 5.44
CA GLY A 126 9.98 4.71 6.53
C GLY A 126 9.42 3.82 7.63
N SER A 127 8.81 4.41 8.68
CA SER A 127 8.10 3.66 9.71
C SER A 127 6.77 4.31 10.09
N ILE A 128 5.77 3.46 10.42
CA ILE A 128 4.45 3.89 10.85
C ILE A 128 3.84 2.83 11.77
N GLY A 129 3.17 3.26 12.83
CA GLY A 129 2.33 2.42 13.67
C GLY A 129 0.85 2.65 13.37
N LEU A 130 0.08 1.59 13.27
CA LEU A 130 -1.35 1.60 12.99
C LEU A 130 -2.08 0.79 14.04
N GLY A 131 -3.10 1.36 14.65
CA GLY A 131 -3.97 0.69 15.61
C GLY A 131 -5.37 0.51 15.06
N PHE A 132 -5.98 -0.63 15.33
CA PHE A 132 -7.35 -0.93 14.97
C PHE A 132 -8.04 -1.60 16.16
N ASP A 133 -9.15 -1.04 16.61
CA ASP A 133 -9.92 -1.55 17.73
C ASP A 133 -11.21 -2.27 17.30
N LYS A 134 -11.93 -2.84 18.27
CA LYS A 134 -13.19 -3.57 18.07
C LYS A 134 -14.33 -2.68 17.51
N ASP A 135 -14.23 -1.36 17.72
CA ASP A 135 -15.24 -0.38 17.26
C ASP A 135 -14.87 0.20 15.89
N SER A 136 -13.90 -0.44 15.20
CA SER A 136 -13.35 0.00 13.90
C SER A 136 -12.70 1.37 13.95
N TYR A 137 -12.21 1.76 15.13
CA TYR A 137 -11.45 2.99 15.29
C TYR A 137 -10.01 2.78 14.80
N TYR A 138 -9.61 3.61 13.86
CA TYR A 138 -8.30 3.57 13.24
C TYR A 138 -7.44 4.69 13.83
N VAL A 139 -6.27 4.32 14.35
CA VAL A 139 -5.28 5.25 14.90
C VAL A 139 -3.97 5.10 14.15
N ARG A 140 -3.37 6.23 13.79
CA ARG A 140 -2.04 6.31 13.20
C ARG A 140 -1.07 6.95 14.19
N SER A 141 0.14 6.42 14.26
CA SER A 141 1.26 6.99 14.99
C SER A 141 2.53 6.95 14.13
N GLY A 142 3.21 8.06 13.99
CA GLY A 142 4.40 8.20 13.14
C GLY A 142 4.08 8.30 11.63
N GLY A 143 5.08 8.05 10.80
CA GLY A 143 4.95 8.14 9.35
C GLY A 143 4.80 9.55 8.81
N TRP A 144 5.34 10.56 9.53
CA TRP A 144 5.26 11.98 9.16
C TRP A 144 6.47 12.47 8.37
N HIS A 145 7.32 11.58 7.91
CA HIS A 145 8.60 11.87 7.30
C HIS A 145 9.71 12.17 8.32
N HIS A 146 10.93 11.72 8.00
CA HIS A 146 12.11 11.82 8.88
C HIS A 146 12.49 13.26 9.29
N LEU A 147 12.10 14.27 8.51
CA LEU A 147 12.38 15.68 8.81
C LEU A 147 11.46 16.26 9.91
N PHE A 148 10.32 15.63 10.19
CA PHE A 148 9.29 16.19 11.08
C PHE A 148 9.07 15.37 12.35
N GLY A 149 10.02 14.49 12.71
CA GLY A 149 9.89 13.61 13.86
C GLY A 149 8.95 12.44 13.56
N GLY A 150 9.26 11.72 12.54
CA GLY A 150 8.62 10.47 12.12
C GLY A 150 9.66 9.55 11.52
N ASP A 151 9.26 8.35 11.18
CA ASP A 151 10.11 7.31 10.60
C ASP A 151 11.20 6.75 11.54
N GLU A 152 11.08 6.96 12.87
CA GLU A 152 11.99 6.39 13.86
C GLU A 152 12.03 4.86 13.76
N GLY A 153 13.24 4.30 13.75
CA GLY A 153 13.46 2.86 13.58
C GLY A 153 13.34 2.36 12.14
N SER A 154 13.07 3.23 11.16
CA SER A 154 13.13 2.90 9.73
C SER A 154 14.56 2.70 9.25
N GLY A 155 14.74 2.08 8.08
CA GLY A 155 16.05 1.93 7.43
C GLY A 155 16.72 3.28 7.16
N TYR A 156 15.95 4.29 6.75
CA TYR A 156 16.48 5.66 6.55
C TYR A 156 16.96 6.27 7.86
N TRP A 157 16.15 6.19 8.92
CA TRP A 157 16.50 6.72 10.25
C TRP A 157 17.76 6.04 10.80
N ILE A 158 17.85 4.70 10.72
CA ILE A 158 19.02 3.93 11.14
C ILE A 158 20.28 4.37 10.36
N GLY A 159 20.15 4.53 9.04
CA GLY A 159 21.24 5.03 8.19
C GLY A 159 21.72 6.43 8.60
N CYS A 160 20.79 7.34 8.90
CA CYS A 160 21.12 8.67 9.41
C CYS A 160 21.83 8.62 10.79
N GLN A 161 21.38 7.75 11.71
CA GLN A 161 22.04 7.57 13.00
C GLN A 161 23.45 7.02 12.82
N LEU A 162 23.65 6.05 11.94
CA LEU A 162 24.96 5.49 11.64
C LEU A 162 25.94 6.57 11.14
N ILE A 163 25.52 7.39 10.17
CA ILE A 163 26.35 8.49 9.66
C ILE A 163 26.63 9.50 10.74
N ARG A 164 25.65 9.86 11.58
CA ARG A 164 25.81 10.78 12.69
C ARG A 164 26.88 10.29 13.68
N HIS A 165 26.76 9.05 14.16
CA HIS A 165 27.73 8.47 15.09
C HIS A 165 29.12 8.38 14.46
N PHE A 166 29.23 7.94 13.21
CA PHE A 166 30.50 7.88 12.48
C PHE A 166 31.19 9.26 12.44
N THR A 167 30.45 10.33 12.10
CA THR A 167 31.04 11.68 12.03
C THR A 167 31.41 12.22 13.40
N MET A 168 30.62 11.95 14.44
CA MET A 168 30.92 12.34 15.82
C MET A 168 32.18 11.65 16.35
N GLN A 169 32.37 10.37 16.03
CA GLN A 169 33.59 9.62 16.37
C GLN A 169 34.80 10.10 15.57
N ALA A 170 34.63 10.45 14.31
CA ALA A 170 35.69 10.93 13.44
C ALA A 170 36.29 12.26 13.92
N ASP A 171 35.46 13.15 14.46
CA ASP A 171 35.89 14.46 14.98
C ASP A 171 36.04 14.52 16.50
N GLY A 172 35.97 13.37 17.20
CA GLY A 172 36.25 13.23 18.64
C GLY A 172 35.15 13.74 19.57
N ARG A 173 33.93 13.94 19.08
CA ARG A 173 32.76 14.31 19.91
C ARG A 173 32.10 13.09 20.57
N GLU A 174 32.45 11.88 20.18
CA GLU A 174 31.97 10.61 20.71
C GLU A 174 33.14 9.61 20.75
N GLU A 175 33.15 8.72 21.76
CA GLU A 175 34.13 7.64 21.84
C GLU A 175 33.92 6.62 20.70
N LYS A 176 35.02 6.02 20.20
CA LYS A 176 35.00 5.03 19.11
C LYS A 176 34.49 3.67 19.59
#